data_3e61678ccf21c8cce5c6efd48c8080c1
#
_entry.id   3e61678ccf21c8cce5c6efd48c8080c1
#
_cell.length_a   1.000
_cell.length_b   1.000
_cell.length_c   1.000
_cell.angle_alpha   90.00
_cell.angle_beta   90.00
_cell.angle_gamma   90.00
#
_symmetry.space_group_name_H-M   'P 1'
#
loop_
_entity.id
_entity.type
_entity.pdbx_description
1 polymer ?
#
loop_
_entity_poly.entity_id
_entity_poly.type
_entity_poly.pdbx_seq_one_letter_code
_entity_poly.pdbx_strand_id
1 'polypeptide(L)'
;MKHYLRISALLAVLLFLLPLATVRVIRNWSDAGEQEPEPIEILPPGAIDSADTIRVLLGDTVTEMPMNTYLACVLRAEMPASFEQEALCAQAVAARTYTYYKLHAGGNHGATADICGDSTCCQAYLSQEAAEKNWGDKAAYYEAKIENAVSATDGQVALYQDAPILAVFHSSSAQRTKSSGEVWLQDLPYLQSVSSPEKGDEIPNYYSRAEFTADEFRNIFRGAHPEAELSGDCSGWVRDLTLSASGSVQTVCI
;
A
#
# COMPACT_ATOMS: atom_id res chain seq x y z
N MET A 1 -26.55 -30.61 -55.60
CA MET A 1 -25.36 -31.04 -54.85
C MET A 1 -24.25 -29.99 -54.86
N LYS A 2 -23.77 -29.45 -55.97
CA LYS A 2 -22.63 -28.49 -56.01
C LYS A 2 -22.88 -27.19 -55.20
N HIS A 3 -24.13 -26.68 -55.11
CA HIS A 3 -24.47 -25.46 -54.33
C HIS A 3 -24.41 -25.69 -52.83
N TYR A 4 -24.90 -26.85 -52.34
CA TYR A 4 -24.86 -27.20 -50.89
C TYR A 4 -23.42 -27.42 -50.40
N LEU A 5 -22.54 -28.01 -51.25
CA LEU A 5 -21.14 -28.17 -50.94
C LEU A 5 -20.41 -26.83 -50.79
N ARG A 6 -20.74 -25.84 -51.62
CA ARG A 6 -20.17 -24.48 -51.52
C ARG A 6 -20.64 -23.73 -50.28
N ILE A 7 -21.93 -23.87 -49.90
CA ILE A 7 -22.49 -23.24 -48.70
C ILE A 7 -21.91 -23.88 -47.46
N SER A 8 -21.76 -25.22 -47.41
CA SER A 8 -21.14 -25.91 -46.29
C SER A 8 -19.65 -25.58 -46.11
N ALA A 9 -18.93 -25.39 -47.22
CA ALA A 9 -17.52 -24.97 -47.16
C ALA A 9 -17.40 -23.50 -46.67
N LEU A 10 -18.31 -22.61 -47.08
CA LEU A 10 -18.34 -21.22 -46.62
C LEU A 10 -18.69 -21.13 -45.12
N LEU A 11 -19.63 -21.97 -44.65
CA LEU A 11 -20.01 -22.04 -43.25
C LEU A 11 -18.87 -22.62 -42.39
N ALA A 12 -18.13 -23.60 -42.85
CA ALA A 12 -16.95 -24.14 -42.20
C ALA A 12 -15.83 -23.06 -42.06
N VAL A 13 -15.60 -22.29 -43.15
CA VAL A 13 -14.64 -21.17 -43.11
C VAL A 13 -15.07 -20.11 -42.09
N LEU A 14 -16.35 -19.74 -42.06
CA LEU A 14 -16.88 -18.78 -41.08
C LEU A 14 -16.80 -19.28 -39.62
N LEU A 15 -17.14 -20.54 -39.41
CA LEU A 15 -17.15 -21.14 -38.04
C LEU A 15 -15.75 -21.38 -37.44
N PHE A 16 -14.75 -21.67 -38.28
CA PHE A 16 -13.42 -22.02 -37.83
C PHE A 16 -12.38 -20.91 -38.03
N LEU A 17 -12.42 -20.15 -39.10
CA LEU A 17 -11.43 -19.11 -39.37
C LEU A 17 -11.77 -17.75 -38.73
N LEU A 18 -13.04 -17.40 -38.57
CA LEU A 18 -13.43 -16.17 -37.88
C LEU A 18 -13.04 -16.17 -36.38
N PRO A 19 -13.31 -17.22 -35.60
CA PRO A 19 -12.85 -17.28 -34.21
C PRO A 19 -11.32 -17.27 -34.09
N LEU A 20 -10.60 -17.94 -34.99
CA LEU A 20 -9.13 -17.89 -35.02
C LEU A 20 -8.58 -16.51 -35.35
N ALA A 21 -9.23 -15.78 -36.26
CA ALA A 21 -8.85 -14.43 -36.61
C ALA A 21 -9.16 -13.45 -35.46
N THR A 22 -10.33 -13.60 -34.79
CA THR A 22 -10.69 -12.76 -33.62
C THR A 22 -9.78 -13.01 -32.43
N VAL A 23 -9.44 -14.27 -32.12
CA VAL A 23 -8.46 -14.59 -31.06
C VAL A 23 -7.09 -13.99 -31.38
N ARG A 24 -6.66 -14.02 -32.64
CA ARG A 24 -5.38 -13.44 -33.06
C ARG A 24 -5.37 -11.91 -32.98
N VAL A 25 -6.49 -11.26 -33.35
CA VAL A 25 -6.65 -9.81 -33.22
C VAL A 25 -6.72 -9.39 -31.75
N ILE A 26 -7.46 -10.11 -30.91
CA ILE A 26 -7.54 -9.83 -29.47
C ILE A 26 -6.18 -10.05 -28.81
N ARG A 27 -5.45 -11.11 -29.17
CA ARG A 27 -4.11 -11.35 -28.66
C ARG A 27 -3.12 -10.28 -29.09
N ASN A 28 -3.14 -9.84 -30.36
CA ASN A 28 -2.32 -8.71 -30.81
C ASN A 28 -2.72 -7.38 -30.15
N TRP A 29 -3.98 -7.21 -29.76
CA TRP A 29 -4.42 -6.02 -29.00
C TRP A 29 -4.00 -6.08 -27.53
N SER A 30 -4.00 -7.25 -26.90
CA SER A 30 -3.44 -7.43 -25.56
C SER A 30 -1.92 -7.22 -25.54
N ASP A 31 -1.23 -7.74 -26.56
CA ASP A 31 0.23 -7.60 -26.69
C ASP A 31 0.64 -6.17 -27.11
N ALA A 32 -0.26 -5.39 -27.72
CA ALA A 32 -0.01 -3.99 -28.10
C ALA A 32 -0.18 -3.00 -26.93
N GLY A 33 -0.69 -3.44 -25.78
CA GLY A 33 -0.94 -2.61 -24.60
C GLY A 33 0.14 -2.70 -23.52
N GLU A 34 0.98 -3.72 -23.54
CA GLU A 34 2.13 -3.83 -22.63
C GLU A 34 3.42 -3.51 -23.40
N GLN A 35 3.72 -2.22 -23.54
CA GLN A 35 5.07 -1.82 -23.87
C GLN A 35 5.98 -2.31 -22.77
N GLU A 36 7.01 -3.08 -23.12
CA GLU A 36 8.09 -3.42 -22.21
C GLU A 36 8.64 -2.10 -21.65
N PRO A 37 8.69 -1.92 -20.33
CA PRO A 37 9.10 -0.66 -19.75
C PRO A 37 10.52 -0.33 -20.23
N GLU A 38 10.73 0.93 -20.62
CA GLU A 38 12.06 1.42 -21.00
C GLU A 38 13.07 1.11 -19.89
N PRO A 39 14.30 0.70 -20.23
CA PRO A 39 15.34 0.44 -19.26
C PRO A 39 15.58 1.69 -18.40
N ILE A 40 15.53 1.53 -17.10
CA ILE A 40 15.82 2.62 -16.15
C ILE A 40 17.32 2.66 -15.92
N GLU A 41 17.93 3.83 -16.02
CA GLU A 41 19.31 4.05 -15.57
C GLU A 41 19.37 3.87 -14.05
N ILE A 42 20.24 2.96 -13.59
CA ILE A 42 20.43 2.69 -12.17
C ILE A 42 21.41 3.72 -11.61
N LEU A 43 20.93 4.52 -10.65
CA LEU A 43 21.78 5.45 -9.91
C LEU A 43 22.75 4.69 -8.99
N PRO A 44 23.97 5.20 -8.80
CA PRO A 44 24.87 4.63 -7.80
C PRO A 44 24.25 4.76 -6.40
N PRO A 45 24.52 3.80 -5.48
CA PRO A 45 24.08 3.91 -4.09
C PRO A 45 24.55 5.22 -3.46
N GLY A 46 23.67 5.85 -2.69
CA GLY A 46 23.99 7.09 -1.98
C GLY A 46 25.08 6.85 -0.92
N ALA A 47 25.98 7.79 -0.77
CA ALA A 47 27.15 7.66 0.10
C ALA A 47 26.77 7.73 1.59
N ILE A 48 25.73 8.48 1.96
CA ILE A 48 25.30 8.67 3.34
C ILE A 48 24.67 7.38 3.86
N ASP A 49 23.61 6.91 3.21
CA ASP A 49 22.89 5.69 3.63
C ASP A 49 23.76 4.42 3.52
N SER A 50 24.72 4.39 2.60
CA SER A 50 25.65 3.26 2.47
C SER A 50 26.72 3.22 3.58
N ALA A 51 27.04 4.35 4.17
CA ALA A 51 27.97 4.45 5.29
C ALA A 51 27.32 4.13 6.64
N ASP A 52 26.00 4.34 6.76
CA ASP A 52 25.26 4.04 7.97
C ASP A 52 24.88 2.56 8.03
N THR A 53 25.08 1.95 9.19
CA THR A 53 24.75 0.55 9.44
C THR A 53 23.64 0.44 10.46
N ILE A 54 22.67 -0.44 10.20
CA ILE A 54 21.51 -0.68 11.09
C ILE A 54 21.39 -2.16 11.42
N ARG A 55 21.05 -2.45 12.67
CA ARG A 55 20.78 -3.81 13.17
C ARG A 55 19.27 -4.07 13.12
N VAL A 56 18.86 -4.96 12.24
CA VAL A 56 17.45 -5.28 11.99
C VAL A 56 17.11 -6.64 12.58
N LEU A 57 16.11 -6.70 13.43
CA LEU A 57 15.55 -7.96 13.94
C LEU A 57 14.57 -8.54 12.92
N LEU A 58 14.90 -9.68 12.34
CA LEU A 58 14.09 -10.43 11.38
C LEU A 58 13.73 -11.78 11.98
N GLY A 59 12.50 -11.92 12.46
CA GLY A 59 12.11 -13.06 13.31
C GLY A 59 12.94 -13.06 14.59
N ASP A 60 13.70 -14.13 14.84
CA ASP A 60 14.58 -14.27 16.00
C ASP A 60 16.06 -13.92 15.70
N THR A 61 16.36 -13.44 14.49
CA THR A 61 17.73 -13.19 14.04
C THR A 61 17.98 -11.70 13.84
N VAL A 62 19.07 -11.19 14.39
CA VAL A 62 19.54 -9.83 14.14
C VAL A 62 20.51 -9.86 12.95
N THR A 63 20.18 -9.05 11.94
CA THR A 63 21.02 -8.87 10.75
C THR A 63 21.51 -7.43 10.69
N GLU A 64 22.83 -7.27 10.56
CA GLU A 64 23.44 -5.97 10.35
C GLU A 64 23.56 -5.70 8.84
N MET A 65 23.10 -4.53 8.40
CA MET A 65 23.12 -4.16 6.99
C MET A 65 23.23 -2.64 6.80
N PRO A 66 23.70 -2.14 5.64
CA PRO A 66 23.66 -0.72 5.31
C PRO A 66 22.22 -0.18 5.29
N MET A 67 22.06 1.09 5.66
CA MET A 67 20.75 1.77 5.70
C MET A 67 20.05 1.73 4.35
N ASN A 68 20.75 1.98 3.24
CA ASN A 68 20.18 1.91 1.89
C ASN A 68 19.58 0.53 1.58
N THR A 69 20.26 -0.56 1.96
CA THR A 69 19.77 -1.94 1.80
C THR A 69 18.51 -2.17 2.61
N TYR A 70 18.49 -1.72 3.86
CA TYR A 70 17.30 -1.80 4.72
C TYR A 70 16.13 -1.02 4.14
N LEU A 71 16.35 0.23 3.72
CA LEU A 71 15.30 1.09 3.15
C LEU A 71 14.70 0.49 1.86
N ALA A 72 15.52 -0.11 1.00
CA ALA A 72 15.02 -0.82 -0.17
C ALA A 72 14.08 -1.98 0.23
N CYS A 73 14.42 -2.72 1.29
CA CYS A 73 13.56 -3.79 1.80
C CYS A 73 12.24 -3.28 2.41
N VAL A 74 12.26 -2.10 3.04
CA VAL A 74 11.04 -1.44 3.53
C VAL A 74 10.19 -0.96 2.36
N LEU A 75 10.77 -0.31 1.36
CA LEU A 75 10.02 0.17 0.19
C LEU A 75 9.33 -0.98 -0.55
N ARG A 76 10.01 -2.11 -0.76
CA ARG A 76 9.42 -3.31 -1.37
C ARG A 76 8.19 -3.83 -0.62
N ALA A 77 8.16 -3.65 0.70
CA ALA A 77 7.08 -4.12 1.55
C ALA A 77 5.90 -3.12 1.63
N GLU A 78 6.20 -1.82 1.65
CA GLU A 78 5.22 -0.78 2.01
C GLU A 78 4.53 -0.15 0.79
N MET A 79 5.17 -0.17 -0.39
CA MET A 79 4.62 0.51 -1.56
C MET A 79 4.73 -0.34 -2.82
N PRO A 80 3.67 -0.43 -3.64
CA PRO A 80 3.78 -1.08 -4.95
C PRO A 80 4.85 -0.42 -5.81
N ALA A 81 5.81 -1.20 -6.31
CA ALA A 81 6.89 -0.69 -7.16
C ALA A 81 6.42 -0.11 -8.50
N SER A 82 5.14 -0.37 -8.87
CA SER A 82 4.49 0.24 -10.04
C SER A 82 4.12 1.71 -9.85
N PHE A 83 4.16 2.24 -8.62
CA PHE A 83 3.84 3.66 -8.36
C PHE A 83 4.87 4.58 -9.02
N GLU A 84 4.52 5.87 -9.15
CA GLU A 84 5.41 6.87 -9.72
C GLU A 84 6.71 7.01 -8.92
N GLN A 85 7.80 7.38 -9.60
CA GLN A 85 9.12 7.46 -8.99
C GLN A 85 9.16 8.43 -7.80
N GLU A 86 8.45 9.56 -7.92
CA GLU A 86 8.35 10.58 -6.89
C GLU A 86 7.64 10.07 -5.63
N ALA A 87 6.63 9.19 -5.80
CA ALA A 87 5.95 8.56 -4.68
C ALA A 87 6.87 7.58 -3.94
N LEU A 88 7.65 6.79 -4.67
CA LEU A 88 8.68 5.92 -4.09
C LEU A 88 9.76 6.73 -3.36
N CYS A 89 10.20 7.87 -3.93
CA CYS A 89 11.12 8.79 -3.28
C CYS A 89 10.54 9.35 -1.97
N ALA A 90 9.28 9.78 -1.98
CA ALA A 90 8.61 10.26 -0.77
C ALA A 90 8.53 9.18 0.32
N GLN A 91 8.22 7.94 -0.07
CA GLN A 91 8.21 6.80 0.84
C GLN A 91 9.59 6.50 1.40
N ALA A 92 10.65 6.60 0.59
CA ALA A 92 12.04 6.41 1.05
C ALA A 92 12.42 7.45 2.12
N VAL A 93 12.05 8.71 1.92
CA VAL A 93 12.25 9.78 2.93
C VAL A 93 11.44 9.49 4.19
N ALA A 94 10.19 9.07 4.07
CA ALA A 94 9.34 8.74 5.22
C ALA A 94 9.92 7.56 6.02
N ALA A 95 10.29 6.48 5.34
CA ALA A 95 10.86 5.28 5.97
C ALA A 95 12.19 5.58 6.69
N ARG A 96 13.09 6.35 6.04
CA ARG A 96 14.35 6.79 6.62
C ARG A 96 14.12 7.65 7.85
N THR A 97 13.21 8.62 7.76
CA THR A 97 12.86 9.53 8.87
C THR A 97 12.32 8.74 10.06
N TYR A 98 11.40 7.80 9.82
CA TYR A 98 10.87 6.93 10.88
C TYR A 98 11.98 6.11 11.54
N THR A 99 12.91 5.57 10.75
CA THR A 99 14.05 4.81 11.26
C THR A 99 14.92 5.66 12.18
N TYR A 100 15.31 6.85 11.75
CA TYR A 100 16.08 7.78 12.60
C TYR A 100 15.29 8.25 13.83
N TYR A 101 13.98 8.46 13.70
CA TYR A 101 13.13 8.73 14.86
C TYR A 101 13.22 7.60 15.90
N LYS A 102 13.11 6.35 15.47
CA LYS A 102 13.24 5.18 16.36
C LYS A 102 14.62 5.08 16.99
N LEU A 103 15.69 5.30 16.24
CA LEU A 103 17.06 5.33 16.77
C LEU A 103 17.24 6.38 17.87
N HIS A 104 16.71 7.60 17.66
CA HIS A 104 16.76 8.69 18.65
C HIS A 104 15.91 8.39 19.90
N ALA A 105 14.79 7.72 19.75
CA ALA A 105 13.92 7.34 20.85
C ALA A 105 14.42 6.11 21.65
N GLY A 106 15.57 5.53 21.28
CA GLY A 106 16.14 4.35 21.92
C GLY A 106 15.55 3.01 21.45
N GLY A 107 14.72 3.05 20.39
CA GLY A 107 14.13 1.85 19.78
C GLY A 107 13.18 1.07 20.68
N ASN A 108 12.57 0.03 20.15
CA ASN A 108 11.70 -0.89 20.91
C ASN A 108 12.43 -2.18 21.34
N HIS A 109 13.67 -2.38 20.89
CA HIS A 109 14.42 -3.63 21.02
C HIS A 109 15.65 -3.51 21.93
N GLY A 110 15.81 -2.36 22.61
CA GLY A 110 16.90 -2.09 23.55
C GLY A 110 18.28 -2.24 22.90
N ALA A 111 19.18 -2.97 23.58
CA ALA A 111 20.54 -3.20 23.05
C ALA A 111 20.61 -4.30 21.96
N THR A 112 19.52 -5.04 21.72
CA THR A 112 19.54 -6.21 20.84
C THR A 112 19.54 -5.79 19.37
N ALA A 113 18.61 -4.91 18.98
CA ALA A 113 18.47 -4.43 17.61
C ALA A 113 17.99 -2.97 17.59
N ASP A 114 18.20 -2.30 16.50
CA ASP A 114 17.79 -0.91 16.33
C ASP A 114 16.33 -0.82 15.88
N ILE A 115 15.91 -1.76 15.03
CA ILE A 115 14.55 -1.82 14.43
C ILE A 115 14.21 -3.28 14.12
N CYS A 116 12.95 -3.58 13.80
CA CYS A 116 12.54 -4.90 13.31
C CYS A 116 11.74 -4.83 12.02
N GLY A 117 11.58 -5.99 11.36
CA GLY A 117 10.81 -6.16 10.14
C GLY A 117 9.32 -6.45 10.34
N ASP A 118 8.79 -6.22 11.55
CA ASP A 118 7.38 -6.41 11.88
C ASP A 118 6.62 -5.09 11.75
N SER A 119 5.66 -5.04 10.83
CA SER A 119 4.81 -3.87 10.57
C SER A 119 3.94 -3.46 11.77
N THR A 120 3.69 -4.36 12.71
CA THR A 120 2.92 -4.06 13.94
C THR A 120 3.76 -3.40 15.02
N CYS A 121 5.08 -3.45 14.88
CA CYS A 121 6.05 -2.91 15.83
C CYS A 121 6.87 -1.77 15.26
N CYS A 122 7.44 -1.97 14.06
CA CYS A 122 8.31 -1.00 13.38
C CYS A 122 7.84 -0.76 11.94
N GLN A 123 8.49 -1.37 10.95
CA GLN A 123 8.17 -1.23 9.52
C GLN A 123 8.18 -2.61 8.88
N ALA A 124 7.32 -2.84 7.89
CA ALA A 124 7.34 -4.06 7.12
C ALA A 124 8.69 -4.22 6.38
N TYR A 125 9.10 -5.46 6.19
CA TYR A 125 10.34 -5.84 5.53
C TYR A 125 10.08 -6.91 4.49
N LEU A 126 10.54 -6.68 3.26
CA LEU A 126 10.50 -7.66 2.18
C LEU A 126 11.88 -7.75 1.52
N SER A 127 12.48 -8.95 1.55
CA SER A 127 13.77 -9.16 0.88
C SER A 127 13.63 -9.02 -0.63
N GLN A 128 14.73 -8.67 -1.30
CA GLN A 128 14.80 -8.59 -2.75
C GLN A 128 14.32 -9.89 -3.41
N GLU A 129 14.84 -11.03 -2.96
CA GLU A 129 14.47 -12.34 -3.50
C GLU A 129 12.96 -12.64 -3.41
N ALA A 130 12.32 -12.23 -2.30
CA ALA A 130 10.89 -12.43 -2.13
C ALA A 130 10.06 -11.47 -3.01
N ALA A 131 10.53 -10.24 -3.18
CA ALA A 131 9.89 -9.26 -4.06
C ALA A 131 9.99 -9.67 -5.54
N GLU A 132 11.16 -10.10 -5.99
CA GLU A 132 11.40 -10.57 -7.37
C GLU A 132 10.47 -11.73 -7.76
N LYS A 133 10.22 -12.67 -6.85
CA LYS A 133 9.25 -13.76 -7.07
C LYS A 133 7.84 -13.24 -7.32
N ASN A 134 7.46 -12.15 -6.66
CA ASN A 134 6.13 -11.54 -6.83
C ASN A 134 6.05 -10.72 -8.12
N TRP A 135 7.14 -10.12 -8.57
CA TRP A 135 7.20 -9.22 -9.72
C TRP A 135 7.39 -9.94 -11.07
N GLY A 136 7.91 -11.19 -11.05
CA GLY A 136 8.12 -11.99 -12.25
C GLY A 136 9.00 -11.29 -13.27
N ASP A 137 8.56 -11.20 -14.52
CA ASP A 137 9.33 -10.62 -15.62
C ASP A 137 9.66 -9.12 -15.44
N LYS A 138 8.92 -8.41 -14.57
CA LYS A 138 9.16 -7.00 -14.26
C LYS A 138 10.14 -6.79 -13.09
N ALA A 139 10.72 -7.86 -12.55
CA ALA A 139 11.57 -7.79 -11.36
C ALA A 139 12.73 -6.80 -11.50
N ALA A 140 13.51 -6.88 -12.56
CA ALA A 140 14.65 -5.99 -12.79
C ALA A 140 14.24 -4.51 -12.91
N TYR A 141 13.11 -4.24 -13.57
CA TYR A 141 12.58 -2.89 -13.73
C TYR A 141 12.12 -2.31 -12.38
N TYR A 142 11.36 -3.07 -11.61
CA TYR A 142 10.85 -2.62 -10.31
C TYR A 142 11.96 -2.48 -9.28
N GLU A 143 12.94 -3.37 -9.31
CA GLU A 143 14.11 -3.25 -8.44
C GLU A 143 14.89 -1.97 -8.72
N ALA A 144 15.16 -1.65 -9.98
CA ALA A 144 15.81 -0.40 -10.37
C ALA A 144 15.05 0.84 -9.88
N LYS A 145 13.71 0.82 -9.91
CA LYS A 145 12.89 1.91 -9.36
C LYS A 145 13.06 2.07 -7.86
N ILE A 146 13.04 0.97 -7.12
CA ILE A 146 13.22 0.96 -5.66
C ILE A 146 14.61 1.49 -5.28
N GLU A 147 15.66 0.95 -5.89
CA GLU A 147 17.04 1.38 -5.63
C GLU A 147 17.25 2.85 -5.98
N ASN A 148 16.72 3.31 -7.11
CA ASN A 148 16.80 4.70 -7.52
C ASN A 148 16.06 5.65 -6.56
N ALA A 149 14.91 5.23 -6.01
CA ALA A 149 14.20 6.04 -5.04
C ALA A 149 15.01 6.25 -3.75
N VAL A 150 15.65 5.20 -3.26
CA VAL A 150 16.54 5.27 -2.09
C VAL A 150 17.76 6.14 -2.38
N SER A 151 18.43 5.92 -3.54
CA SER A 151 19.64 6.64 -3.92
C SER A 151 19.38 8.12 -4.21
N ALA A 152 18.31 8.46 -4.90
CA ALA A 152 17.93 9.84 -5.22
C ALA A 152 17.58 10.67 -3.98
N THR A 153 17.26 10.03 -2.88
CA THR A 153 16.89 10.66 -1.60
C THR A 153 17.92 10.43 -0.50
N ASP A 154 19.17 10.07 -0.86
CA ASP A 154 20.24 9.72 0.08
C ASP A 154 20.35 10.73 1.24
N GLY A 155 20.30 10.24 2.47
CA GLY A 155 20.40 11.05 3.70
C GLY A 155 19.24 12.03 3.96
N GLN A 156 18.22 12.11 3.10
CA GLN A 156 17.11 13.05 3.30
C GLN A 156 16.15 12.57 4.38
N VAL A 157 15.87 13.42 5.35
CA VAL A 157 14.95 13.17 6.47
C VAL A 157 14.02 14.37 6.69
N ALA A 158 12.80 14.11 7.15
CA ALA A 158 11.88 15.17 7.57
C ALA A 158 12.11 15.51 9.05
N LEU A 159 12.30 16.81 9.33
CA LEU A 159 12.59 17.31 10.67
C LEU A 159 11.49 18.24 11.17
N TYR A 160 11.27 18.21 12.48
CA TYR A 160 10.52 19.23 13.21
C TYR A 160 11.34 19.65 14.42
N GLN A 161 11.65 20.97 14.52
CA GLN A 161 12.52 21.51 15.55
C GLN A 161 13.87 20.76 15.66
N ASP A 162 14.52 20.56 14.52
CA ASP A 162 15.80 19.88 14.35
C ASP A 162 15.87 18.41 14.78
N ALA A 163 14.72 17.78 15.00
CA ALA A 163 14.61 16.35 15.30
C ALA A 163 13.81 15.60 14.24
N PRO A 164 14.19 14.34 13.91
CA PRO A 164 13.38 13.49 13.02
C PRO A 164 11.95 13.35 13.53
N ILE A 165 10.97 13.53 12.64
CA ILE A 165 9.56 13.36 13.00
C ILE A 165 9.17 11.88 13.11
N LEU A 166 8.10 11.59 13.82
CA LEU A 166 7.40 10.30 13.71
C LEU A 166 6.69 10.26 12.34
N ALA A 167 7.41 9.81 11.32
CA ALA A 167 6.97 9.82 9.93
C ALA A 167 6.05 8.62 9.65
N VAL A 168 4.82 8.68 10.12
CA VAL A 168 3.79 7.68 9.84
C VAL A 168 3.10 7.96 8.53
N PHE A 169 2.61 6.91 7.88
CA PHE A 169 1.94 6.99 6.57
C PHE A 169 0.76 6.01 6.53
N HIS A 170 -0.09 6.18 5.54
CA HIS A 170 -1.25 5.32 5.26
C HIS A 170 -1.47 5.23 3.75
N SER A 171 -2.17 4.19 3.30
CA SER A 171 -2.43 3.96 1.87
C SER A 171 -3.50 4.90 1.29
N SER A 172 -4.52 5.25 2.07
CA SER A 172 -5.65 6.05 1.58
C SER A 172 -6.38 6.75 2.74
N SER A 173 -7.02 7.87 2.44
CA SER A 173 -7.87 8.62 3.38
C SER A 173 -9.15 9.09 2.70
N ALA A 174 -10.22 9.26 3.47
CA ALA A 174 -11.51 9.76 2.97
C ALA A 174 -11.49 11.29 2.87
N GLN A 175 -10.81 11.85 1.86
CA GLN A 175 -10.68 13.28 1.53
C GLN A 175 -9.81 14.10 2.50
N ARG A 176 -9.63 13.67 3.73
CA ARG A 176 -8.78 14.35 4.73
C ARG A 176 -8.04 13.30 5.56
N THR A 177 -6.77 13.59 5.84
CA THR A 177 -6.02 12.81 6.82
C THR A 177 -6.55 13.05 8.24
N LYS A 178 -6.31 12.13 9.15
CA LYS A 178 -6.59 12.32 10.58
C LYS A 178 -5.40 12.98 11.26
N SER A 179 -5.66 13.85 12.24
CA SER A 179 -4.59 14.29 13.13
C SER A 179 -4.17 13.16 14.06
N SER A 180 -2.94 13.23 14.58
CA SER A 180 -2.46 12.25 15.55
C SER A 180 -3.31 12.22 16.84
N GLY A 181 -3.87 13.37 17.25
CA GLY A 181 -4.79 13.45 18.39
C GLY A 181 -6.13 12.76 18.18
N GLU A 182 -6.58 12.60 16.91
CA GLU A 182 -7.79 11.83 16.58
C GLU A 182 -7.55 10.31 16.56
N VAL A 183 -6.30 9.86 16.42
CA VAL A 183 -5.94 8.44 16.27
C VAL A 183 -5.26 7.90 17.52
N TRP A 184 -4.42 8.71 18.15
CA TRP A 184 -3.61 8.37 19.33
C TRP A 184 -3.88 9.35 20.48
N LEU A 185 -3.34 9.02 21.64
CA LEU A 185 -3.47 9.89 22.83
C LEU A 185 -2.63 11.17 22.77
N GLN A 186 -1.64 11.23 21.86
CA GLN A 186 -0.71 12.35 21.75
C GLN A 186 -1.00 13.15 20.48
N ASP A 187 -1.28 14.44 20.65
CA ASP A 187 -1.43 15.37 19.51
C ASP A 187 -0.05 15.95 19.12
N LEU A 188 0.46 15.50 17.99
CA LEU A 188 1.75 15.92 17.46
C LEU A 188 1.55 17.09 16.50
N PRO A 189 2.24 18.24 16.70
CA PRO A 189 1.98 19.46 15.95
C PRO A 189 2.27 19.34 14.44
N TYR A 190 3.05 18.37 14.02
CA TYR A 190 3.38 18.11 12.63
C TYR A 190 2.51 16.99 11.98
N LEU A 191 1.64 16.31 12.74
CA LEU A 191 0.69 15.32 12.24
C LEU A 191 -0.75 15.81 12.37
N GLN A 192 -1.06 16.84 11.59
CA GLN A 192 -2.36 17.48 11.58
C GLN A 192 -3.23 17.01 10.41
N SER A 193 -4.55 17.15 10.56
CA SER A 193 -5.50 16.85 9.49
C SER A 193 -5.34 17.81 8.32
N VAL A 194 -4.99 17.27 7.16
CA VAL A 194 -4.87 18.03 5.91
C VAL A 194 -5.78 17.47 4.83
N SER A 195 -6.09 18.26 3.82
CA SER A 195 -6.83 17.77 2.65
C SER A 195 -5.99 16.75 1.88
N SER A 196 -6.59 15.60 1.58
CA SER A 196 -6.05 14.55 0.74
C SER A 196 -7.07 14.26 -0.35
N PRO A 197 -7.00 14.93 -1.51
CA PRO A 197 -8.04 14.90 -2.54
C PRO A 197 -7.99 13.60 -3.35
N GLU A 198 -8.26 12.49 -2.70
CA GLU A 198 -8.35 11.19 -3.32
C GLU A 198 -9.68 11.03 -4.05
N LYS A 199 -9.65 10.38 -5.21
CA LYS A 199 -10.85 10.02 -5.97
C LYS A 199 -11.13 8.54 -5.78
N GLY A 200 -12.26 8.23 -5.13
CA GLY A 200 -12.60 6.88 -4.73
C GLY A 200 -12.76 5.87 -5.88
N ASP A 201 -13.01 6.33 -7.11
CA ASP A 201 -13.06 5.53 -8.32
C ASP A 201 -11.67 5.16 -8.87
N GLU A 202 -10.63 5.87 -8.47
CA GLU A 202 -9.23 5.61 -8.86
C GLU A 202 -8.51 4.70 -7.85
N ILE A 203 -9.10 4.46 -6.66
CA ILE A 203 -8.46 3.73 -5.56
C ILE A 203 -9.13 2.37 -5.36
N PRO A 204 -8.41 1.25 -5.50
CA PRO A 204 -8.96 -0.08 -5.26
C PRO A 204 -9.54 -0.22 -3.86
N ASN A 205 -10.74 -0.77 -3.76
CA ASN A 205 -11.43 -1.02 -2.49
C ASN A 205 -11.74 0.23 -1.63
N TYR A 206 -11.73 1.43 -2.23
CA TYR A 206 -12.07 2.67 -1.51
C TYR A 206 -13.48 2.62 -0.91
N TYR A 207 -14.44 2.01 -1.63
CA TYR A 207 -15.78 1.74 -1.15
C TYR A 207 -15.96 0.25 -0.89
N SER A 208 -16.49 -0.07 0.26
CA SER A 208 -16.99 -1.41 0.56
C SER A 208 -18.46 -1.35 0.99
N ARG A 209 -19.25 -2.36 0.65
CA ARG A 209 -20.65 -2.47 1.01
C ARG A 209 -20.91 -3.84 1.59
N ALA A 210 -21.55 -3.88 2.75
CA ALA A 210 -22.12 -5.09 3.35
C ALA A 210 -23.60 -4.87 3.59
N GLU A 211 -24.43 -5.84 3.26
CA GLU A 211 -25.88 -5.81 3.45
C GLU A 211 -26.28 -6.87 4.46
N PHE A 212 -27.12 -6.48 5.38
CA PHE A 212 -27.67 -7.36 6.40
C PHE A 212 -29.19 -7.18 6.46
N THR A 213 -29.91 -8.26 6.67
CA THR A 213 -31.29 -8.17 7.14
C THR A 213 -31.32 -7.64 8.57
N ALA A 214 -32.46 -7.11 9.00
CA ALA A 214 -32.64 -6.62 10.38
C ALA A 214 -32.31 -7.69 11.43
N ASP A 215 -32.70 -8.95 11.16
CA ASP A 215 -32.42 -10.06 12.08
C ASP A 215 -30.95 -10.46 12.12
N GLU A 216 -30.27 -10.48 10.98
CA GLU A 216 -28.83 -10.73 10.90
C GLU A 216 -28.05 -9.66 11.67
N PHE A 217 -28.35 -8.37 11.40
CA PHE A 217 -27.72 -7.26 12.12
C PHE A 217 -27.93 -7.38 13.64
N ARG A 218 -29.19 -7.61 14.07
CA ARG A 218 -29.52 -7.79 15.49
C ARG A 218 -28.73 -8.92 16.13
N ASN A 219 -28.65 -10.07 15.46
CA ASN A 219 -27.95 -11.24 15.98
C ASN A 219 -26.44 -11.02 16.09
N ILE A 220 -25.81 -10.44 15.05
CA ILE A 220 -24.40 -10.11 15.04
C ILE A 220 -24.07 -9.08 16.14
N PHE A 221 -24.86 -8.01 16.21
CA PHE A 221 -24.62 -6.93 17.17
C PHE A 221 -24.79 -7.39 18.62
N ARG A 222 -25.86 -8.14 18.93
CA ARG A 222 -26.09 -8.72 20.26
C ARG A 222 -25.07 -9.79 20.64
N GLY A 223 -24.44 -10.42 19.67
CA GLY A 223 -23.33 -11.35 19.93
C GLY A 223 -22.13 -10.65 20.61
N ALA A 224 -21.87 -9.40 20.23
CA ALA A 224 -20.84 -8.56 20.82
C ALA A 224 -21.32 -7.67 21.98
N HIS A 225 -22.62 -7.30 21.95
CA HIS A 225 -23.28 -6.38 22.90
C HIS A 225 -24.61 -6.98 23.38
N PRO A 226 -24.57 -7.95 24.32
CA PRO A 226 -25.78 -8.67 24.77
C PRO A 226 -26.85 -7.76 25.40
N GLU A 227 -26.43 -6.61 25.93
CA GLU A 227 -27.27 -5.58 26.57
C GLU A 227 -28.03 -4.71 25.57
N ALA A 228 -27.73 -4.78 24.27
CA ALA A 228 -28.33 -3.90 23.26
C ALA A 228 -29.81 -4.22 23.02
N GLU A 229 -30.67 -3.20 23.11
CA GLU A 229 -32.10 -3.28 22.86
C GLU A 229 -32.45 -2.89 21.42
N LEU A 230 -32.24 -3.78 20.47
CA LEU A 230 -32.60 -3.60 19.07
C LEU A 230 -34.05 -4.07 18.82
N SER A 231 -35.03 -3.29 19.28
CA SER A 231 -36.46 -3.54 19.11
C SER A 231 -37.06 -2.54 18.10
N GLY A 232 -38.25 -2.84 17.59
CA GLY A 232 -38.96 -1.97 16.66
C GLY A 232 -38.38 -1.93 15.25
N ASP A 233 -38.62 -0.80 14.57
CA ASP A 233 -38.11 -0.58 13.20
C ASP A 233 -36.62 -0.37 13.17
N CYS A 234 -35.93 -1.13 12.33
CA CYS A 234 -34.47 -1.08 12.19
C CYS A 234 -33.94 0.27 11.69
N SER A 235 -34.76 1.11 11.06
CA SER A 235 -34.36 2.46 10.63
C SER A 235 -33.97 3.38 11.79
N GLY A 236 -34.41 3.07 13.02
CA GLY A 236 -34.08 3.81 14.23
C GLY A 236 -32.92 3.24 15.04
N TRP A 237 -32.29 2.15 14.60
CA TRP A 237 -31.24 1.50 15.40
C TRP A 237 -29.89 2.24 15.35
N VAL A 238 -29.60 2.92 14.24
CA VAL A 238 -28.35 3.70 14.09
C VAL A 238 -28.70 5.17 14.13
N ARG A 239 -28.23 5.91 15.14
CA ARG A 239 -28.60 7.31 15.38
C ARG A 239 -27.49 8.07 16.11
N ASP A 240 -27.69 9.36 16.29
CA ASP A 240 -26.84 10.25 17.10
C ASP A 240 -25.36 10.19 16.68
N LEU A 241 -25.15 10.24 15.36
CA LEU A 241 -23.82 10.18 14.77
C LEU A 241 -23.11 11.51 14.98
N THR A 242 -21.92 11.46 15.59
CA THR A 242 -21.02 12.62 15.68
C THR A 242 -19.79 12.40 14.83
N LEU A 243 -19.29 13.47 14.22
CA LEU A 243 -18.10 13.45 13.39
C LEU A 243 -16.97 14.20 14.06
N SER A 244 -15.74 13.75 13.83
CA SER A 244 -14.50 14.43 14.19
C SER A 244 -14.24 15.62 13.25
N ALA A 245 -13.21 16.39 13.53
CA ALA A 245 -12.78 17.51 12.69
C ALA A 245 -12.32 17.05 11.28
N SER A 246 -11.82 15.83 11.15
CA SER A 246 -11.46 15.22 9.86
C SER A 246 -12.67 14.65 9.08
N GLY A 247 -13.89 14.68 9.66
CA GLY A 247 -15.10 14.12 9.06
C GLY A 247 -15.30 12.62 9.30
N SER A 248 -14.47 12.00 10.12
CA SER A 248 -14.63 10.59 10.49
C SER A 248 -15.68 10.42 11.59
N VAL A 249 -16.39 9.30 11.63
CA VAL A 249 -17.31 8.98 12.70
C VAL A 249 -16.56 8.88 14.03
N GLN A 250 -16.92 9.69 14.99
CA GLN A 250 -16.36 9.69 16.34
C GLN A 250 -17.21 8.86 17.30
N THR A 251 -18.52 9.06 17.26
CA THR A 251 -19.47 8.27 18.03
C THR A 251 -20.72 7.96 17.21
N VAL A 252 -21.34 6.86 17.49
CA VAL A 252 -22.64 6.45 16.94
C VAL A 252 -23.42 5.72 18.05
N CYS A 253 -24.70 6.02 18.19
CA CYS A 253 -25.58 5.29 19.08
C CYS A 253 -26.27 4.17 18.30
N ILE A 254 -26.22 2.96 18.83
CA ILE A 254 -26.95 1.79 18.31
C ILE A 254 -27.83 1.21 19.40
#